data_07eb2c0218bdd36aa0546ee8c2fb3924
#
_entry.id   07eb2c0218bdd36aa0546ee8c2fb3924
#
_cell.length_a   1.000
_cell.length_b   1.000
_cell.length_c   1.000
_cell.angle_alpha   90.00
_cell.angle_beta   90.00
_cell.angle_gamma   90.00
#
_symmetry.space_group_name_H-M   'P 1'
#
loop_
_entity.id
_entity.type
_entity.pdbx_description
1 polymer ?
#
loop_
_entity_poly.entity_id
_entity_poly.type
_entity_poly.pdbx_seq_one_letter_code
_entity_poly.pdbx_strand_id
1 'polypeptide(L)'
;KDIFFAYKKKLKENRIKRLILDDQKILEIQNSIKKIIKLKDPTNIILEKWKRPNGLNISKVSIPIGVIGIIYESRPNVTSDVASLCFKSGNTVILKGGSEAFHSNFILTNLFRK
;
A
#
# COMPACT_ATOMS: atom_id res chain seq x y z
N LYS A 1 4.67 -8.32 -20.02
CA LYS A 1 3.48 -7.91 -20.80
C LYS A 1 3.30 -6.39 -20.76
N ASP A 2 3.32 -5.73 -19.59
CA ASP A 2 3.11 -4.26 -19.47
C ASP A 2 4.11 -3.45 -20.33
N ILE A 3 5.39 -3.80 -20.29
CA ILE A 3 6.44 -3.14 -21.09
C ILE A 3 6.15 -3.28 -22.59
N PHE A 4 5.75 -4.46 -23.06
CA PHE A 4 5.40 -4.69 -24.45
C PHE A 4 4.23 -3.80 -24.90
N PHE A 5 3.18 -3.72 -24.09
CA PHE A 5 2.04 -2.83 -24.36
C PHE A 5 2.41 -1.35 -24.32
N ALA A 6 3.31 -0.96 -23.41
CA ALA A 6 3.80 0.41 -23.31
C ALA A 6 4.56 0.85 -24.59
N TYR A 7 5.42 -0.01 -25.13
CA TYR A 7 6.08 0.23 -26.41
C TYR A 7 5.08 0.30 -27.58
N LYS A 8 4.11 -0.63 -27.62
CA LYS A 8 3.07 -0.62 -28.67
C LYS A 8 2.23 0.66 -28.63
N LYS A 9 1.96 1.20 -27.45
CA LYS A 9 1.25 2.49 -27.24
C LYS A 9 2.14 3.72 -27.41
N LYS A 10 3.42 3.56 -27.76
CA LYS A 10 4.39 4.66 -27.90
C LYS A 10 4.46 5.59 -26.67
N LEU A 11 4.42 5.01 -25.49
CA LEU A 11 4.57 5.80 -24.24
C LEU A 11 5.96 6.43 -24.18
N LYS A 12 6.06 7.58 -23.48
CA LYS A 12 7.35 8.23 -23.24
C LYS A 12 8.28 7.32 -22.45
N GLU A 13 9.56 7.36 -22.79
CA GLU A 13 10.61 6.49 -22.21
C GLU A 13 10.63 6.52 -20.67
N ASN A 14 10.45 7.69 -20.06
CA ASN A 14 10.40 7.84 -18.62
C ASN A 14 9.21 7.09 -17.97
N ARG A 15 8.08 6.92 -18.68
CA ARG A 15 6.96 6.08 -18.22
C ARG A 15 7.29 4.61 -18.34
N ILE A 16 7.93 4.19 -19.42
CA ILE A 16 8.36 2.80 -19.63
C ILE A 16 9.35 2.38 -18.53
N LYS A 17 10.33 3.23 -18.21
CA LYS A 17 11.30 2.98 -17.12
C LYS A 17 10.64 2.73 -15.75
N ARG A 18 9.47 3.33 -15.49
CA ARG A 18 8.72 3.11 -14.25
C ARG A 18 8.03 1.74 -14.17
N LEU A 19 7.76 1.11 -15.32
CA LEU A 19 7.11 -0.20 -15.41
C LEU A 19 8.07 -1.37 -15.26
N ILE A 20 9.38 -1.12 -15.41
CA ILE A 20 10.38 -2.17 -15.31
C ILE A 20 10.45 -2.66 -13.86
N LEU A 21 10.23 -3.95 -13.67
CA LEU A 21 10.45 -4.68 -12.43
C LEU A 21 11.64 -5.62 -12.66
N ASP A 22 12.82 -5.13 -12.38
CA ASP A 22 14.04 -5.92 -12.33
C ASP A 22 14.26 -6.51 -10.92
N ASP A 23 15.25 -7.38 -10.78
CA ASP A 23 15.56 -8.05 -9.52
C ASP A 23 15.88 -7.04 -8.40
N GLN A 24 16.54 -5.93 -8.74
CA GLN A 24 16.85 -4.88 -7.77
C GLN A 24 15.59 -4.22 -7.24
N LYS A 25 14.62 -3.87 -8.09
CA LYS A 25 13.34 -3.30 -7.67
C LYS A 25 12.49 -4.28 -6.88
N ILE A 26 12.54 -5.57 -7.23
CA ILE A 26 11.90 -6.61 -6.41
C ILE A 26 12.51 -6.66 -5.02
N LEU A 27 13.83 -6.58 -4.91
CA LEU A 27 14.51 -6.52 -3.63
C LEU A 27 14.16 -5.26 -2.83
N GLU A 28 14.01 -4.11 -3.50
CA GLU A 28 13.55 -2.86 -2.88
C GLU A 28 12.13 -3.01 -2.31
N ILE A 29 11.21 -3.62 -3.06
CA ILE A 29 9.84 -3.93 -2.59
C ILE A 29 9.90 -4.83 -1.35
N GLN A 30 10.68 -5.90 -1.38
CA GLN A 30 10.83 -6.79 -0.22
C GLN A 30 11.37 -6.04 1.01
N ASN A 31 12.36 -5.17 0.82
CA ASN A 31 12.93 -4.38 1.91
C ASN A 31 11.94 -3.36 2.46
N SER A 32 11.12 -2.75 1.59
CA SER A 32 10.03 -1.85 2.01
C SER A 32 9.01 -2.58 2.87
N ILE A 33 8.54 -3.75 2.44
CA ILE A 33 7.62 -4.59 3.22
C ILE A 33 8.23 -4.99 4.58
N LYS A 34 9.52 -5.39 4.60
CA LYS A 34 10.22 -5.70 5.86
C LYS A 34 10.29 -4.51 6.82
N LYS A 35 10.44 -3.29 6.30
CA LYS A 35 10.39 -2.07 7.12
C LYS A 35 8.99 -1.85 7.68
N ILE A 36 7.94 -2.02 6.86
CA ILE A 36 6.55 -1.87 7.29
C ILE A 36 6.20 -2.89 8.39
N ILE A 37 6.65 -4.14 8.26
CA ILE A 37 6.47 -5.17 9.30
C ILE A 37 7.02 -4.72 10.66
N LYS A 38 8.17 -4.05 10.66
CA LYS A 38 8.84 -3.57 11.90
C LYS A 38 8.18 -2.33 12.52
N LEU A 39 7.27 -1.66 11.82
CA LEU A 39 6.53 -0.54 12.39
C LEU A 39 5.68 -1.03 13.58
N LYS A 40 5.51 -0.17 14.58
CA LYS A 40 4.55 -0.44 15.65
C LYS A 40 3.15 -0.61 15.05
N ASP A 41 2.37 -1.50 15.66
CA ASP A 41 0.96 -1.65 15.30
C ASP A 41 0.22 -0.35 15.69
N PRO A 42 -0.42 0.35 14.74
CA PRO A 42 -1.13 1.59 15.05
C PRO A 42 -2.55 1.35 15.57
N THR A 43 -3.02 0.11 15.61
CA THR A 43 -4.40 -0.22 15.99
C THR A 43 -4.53 -0.36 17.51
N ASN A 44 -5.67 0.03 18.06
CA ASN A 44 -6.02 -0.11 19.47
C ASN A 44 -5.02 0.54 20.46
N ILE A 45 -4.23 1.52 20.00
CA ILE A 45 -3.32 2.28 20.86
C ILE A 45 -4.14 3.29 21.65
N ILE A 46 -3.93 3.33 22.97
CA ILE A 46 -4.49 4.38 23.79
C ILE A 46 -3.62 5.64 23.62
N LEU A 47 -4.17 6.64 22.95
CA LEU A 47 -3.50 7.90 22.66
C LEU A 47 -3.52 8.83 23.87
N GLU A 48 -4.66 8.86 24.59
CA GLU A 48 -4.87 9.72 25.76
C GLU A 48 -5.81 9.02 26.73
N LYS A 49 -5.65 9.33 28.03
CA LYS A 49 -6.58 8.93 29.11
C LYS A 49 -6.82 10.10 30.04
N TRP A 50 -8.06 10.32 30.44
CA TRP A 50 -8.39 11.32 31.46
C TRP A 50 -9.61 10.91 32.28
N LYS A 51 -9.70 11.46 33.47
CA LYS A 51 -10.84 11.26 34.39
C LYS A 51 -11.64 12.55 34.46
N ARG A 52 -12.95 12.43 34.40
CA ARG A 52 -13.87 13.56 34.57
C ARG A 52 -14.20 13.74 36.06
N PRO A 53 -14.63 14.95 36.51
CA PRO A 53 -15.01 15.20 37.90
C PRO A 53 -16.12 14.28 38.42
N ASN A 54 -17.01 13.81 37.56
CA ASN A 54 -18.06 12.85 37.87
C ASN A 54 -17.58 11.39 37.99
N GLY A 55 -16.26 11.15 37.95
CA GLY A 55 -15.67 9.82 38.07
C GLY A 55 -15.50 9.03 36.78
N LEU A 56 -16.04 9.51 35.62
CA LEU A 56 -15.96 8.83 34.33
C LEU A 56 -14.51 8.81 33.84
N ASN A 57 -14.01 7.60 33.48
CA ASN A 57 -12.72 7.41 32.81
C ASN A 57 -12.92 7.39 31.31
N ILE A 58 -12.24 8.27 30.59
CA ILE A 58 -12.30 8.38 29.15
C ILE A 58 -10.95 7.98 28.56
N SER A 59 -10.97 7.20 27.49
CA SER A 59 -9.78 6.84 26.72
C SER A 59 -9.99 7.15 25.24
N LYS A 60 -9.02 7.82 24.63
CA LYS A 60 -8.95 8.02 23.18
C LYS A 60 -8.13 6.90 22.59
N VAL A 61 -8.75 6.08 21.75
CA VAL A 61 -8.12 4.88 21.18
C VAL A 61 -8.05 5.02 19.67
N SER A 62 -6.92 4.62 19.06
CA SER A 62 -6.80 4.55 17.60
C SER A 62 -7.57 3.35 17.07
N ILE A 63 -8.31 3.56 15.99
CA ILE A 63 -9.06 2.51 15.28
C ILE A 63 -8.77 2.57 13.78
N PRO A 64 -8.91 1.47 13.03
CA PRO A 64 -8.84 1.50 11.57
C PRO A 64 -9.86 2.46 10.97
N ILE A 65 -9.53 3.08 9.85
CA ILE A 65 -10.44 3.94 9.07
C ILE A 65 -11.55 3.11 8.43
N GLY A 66 -11.25 1.86 8.06
CA GLY A 66 -12.15 0.93 7.39
C GLY A 66 -11.69 0.62 5.97
N VAL A 67 -12.43 1.10 4.96
CA VAL A 67 -12.11 0.87 3.54
C VAL A 67 -11.46 2.13 2.96
N ILE A 68 -10.26 1.99 2.40
CA ILE A 68 -9.48 3.08 1.81
C ILE A 68 -9.38 2.86 0.30
N GLY A 69 -9.85 3.82 -0.49
CA GLY A 69 -9.66 3.86 -1.95
C GLY A 69 -8.40 4.62 -2.31
N ILE A 70 -7.49 4.01 -3.09
CA ILE A 70 -6.24 4.64 -3.51
C ILE A 70 -6.09 4.58 -5.02
N ILE A 71 -5.93 5.77 -5.63
CA ILE A 71 -5.67 5.95 -7.06
C ILE A 71 -4.22 6.38 -7.21
N TYR A 72 -3.46 5.66 -8.02
CA TYR A 72 -2.04 5.92 -8.21
C TYR A 72 -1.60 5.68 -9.65
N GLU A 73 -0.47 6.29 -10.01
CA GLU A 73 0.14 6.11 -11.33
C GLU A 73 0.76 4.70 -11.49
N SER A 74 1.26 4.43 -12.69
CA SER A 74 1.87 3.17 -13.11
C SER A 74 3.23 2.92 -12.43
N ARG A 75 3.19 2.62 -11.14
CA ARG A 75 4.34 2.26 -10.29
C ARG A 75 4.01 1.00 -9.51
N PRO A 76 4.45 -0.17 -9.98
CA PRO A 76 4.09 -1.45 -9.35
C PRO A 76 4.47 -1.55 -7.87
N ASN A 77 5.59 -0.94 -7.45
CA ASN A 77 5.99 -0.93 -6.04
C ASN A 77 4.95 -0.27 -5.12
N VAL A 78 4.22 0.75 -5.61
CA VAL A 78 3.17 1.42 -4.83
C VAL A 78 2.06 0.45 -4.45
N THR A 79 1.73 -0.51 -5.32
CA THR A 79 0.73 -1.57 -5.03
C THR A 79 1.10 -2.33 -3.76
N SER A 80 2.35 -2.75 -3.64
CA SER A 80 2.85 -3.53 -2.49
C SER A 80 2.94 -2.68 -1.23
N ASP A 81 3.46 -1.48 -1.33
CA ASP A 81 3.66 -0.57 -0.19
C ASP A 81 2.32 -0.20 0.44
N VAL A 82 1.37 0.21 -0.41
CA VAL A 82 0.03 0.62 0.05
C VAL A 82 -0.76 -0.55 0.62
N ALA A 83 -0.75 -1.72 -0.05
CA ALA A 83 -1.43 -2.91 0.46
C ALA A 83 -0.87 -3.30 1.84
N SER A 84 0.46 -3.28 2.00
CA SER A 84 1.12 -3.61 3.26
C SER A 84 0.79 -2.62 4.39
N LEU A 85 0.78 -1.32 4.09
CA LEU A 85 0.45 -0.28 5.07
C LEU A 85 -1.02 -0.36 5.50
N CYS A 86 -1.95 -0.55 4.55
CA CYS A 86 -3.37 -0.71 4.87
C CYS A 86 -3.59 -1.96 5.71
N PHE A 87 -3.00 -3.09 5.33
CA PHE A 87 -3.06 -4.33 6.13
C PHE A 87 -2.50 -4.13 7.53
N LYS A 88 -1.31 -3.50 7.67
CA LYS A 88 -0.67 -3.23 8.96
C LYS A 88 -1.52 -2.34 9.87
N SER A 89 -2.31 -1.44 9.30
CA SER A 89 -3.20 -0.54 10.05
C SER A 89 -4.65 -1.05 10.17
N GLY A 90 -4.88 -2.34 9.85
CA GLY A 90 -6.20 -2.97 9.98
C GLY A 90 -7.24 -2.46 8.98
N ASN A 91 -6.82 -1.82 7.88
CA ASN A 91 -7.71 -1.29 6.87
C ASN A 91 -7.82 -2.21 5.66
N THR A 92 -9.00 -2.27 5.06
CA THR A 92 -9.22 -2.82 3.72
C THR A 92 -8.82 -1.77 2.68
N VAL A 93 -8.26 -2.20 1.55
CA VAL A 93 -7.85 -1.29 0.48
C VAL A 93 -8.46 -1.67 -0.87
N ILE A 94 -8.94 -0.64 -1.60
CA ILE A 94 -9.31 -0.73 -3.01
C ILE A 94 -8.25 0.01 -3.82
N LEU A 95 -7.53 -0.72 -4.67
CA LEU A 95 -6.41 -0.20 -5.43
C LEU A 95 -6.80 0.06 -6.88
N LYS A 96 -6.58 1.28 -7.36
CA LYS A 96 -6.73 1.66 -8.77
C LYS A 96 -5.40 2.21 -9.29
N GLY A 97 -4.56 1.34 -9.83
CA GLY A 97 -3.33 1.71 -10.54
C GLY A 97 -3.58 2.13 -11.99
N GLY A 98 -2.57 2.71 -12.62
CA GLY A 98 -2.61 3.04 -14.04
C GLY A 98 -2.74 1.80 -14.93
N SER A 99 -3.43 1.95 -16.07
CA SER A 99 -3.69 0.85 -17.02
C SER A 99 -2.41 0.28 -17.64
N GLU A 100 -1.35 1.06 -17.66
CA GLU A 100 -0.05 0.66 -18.21
C GLU A 100 0.67 -0.40 -17.36
N ALA A 101 0.36 -0.47 -16.06
CA ALA A 101 0.93 -1.44 -15.12
C ALA A 101 -0.06 -2.54 -14.73
N PHE A 102 -1.09 -2.79 -15.54
CA PHE A 102 -2.20 -3.68 -15.20
C PHE A 102 -1.74 -5.08 -14.80
N HIS A 103 -0.89 -5.71 -15.60
CA HIS A 103 -0.44 -7.09 -15.34
C HIS A 103 0.43 -7.20 -14.09
N SER A 104 1.35 -6.25 -13.91
CA SER A 104 2.19 -6.19 -12.71
C SER A 104 1.36 -5.98 -11.45
N ASN A 105 0.42 -5.02 -11.49
CA ASN A 105 -0.47 -4.74 -10.37
C ASN A 105 -1.38 -5.94 -10.05
N PHE A 106 -1.88 -6.64 -11.08
CA PHE A 106 -2.72 -7.82 -10.91
C PHE A 106 -1.96 -8.95 -10.19
N ILE A 107 -0.72 -9.23 -10.61
CA ILE A 107 0.12 -10.26 -9.97
C ILE A 107 0.40 -9.89 -8.51
N LEU A 108 0.85 -8.66 -8.25
CA LEU A 108 1.15 -8.19 -6.90
C LEU A 108 -0.09 -8.26 -6.00
N THR A 109 -1.24 -7.78 -6.47
CA THR A 109 -2.49 -7.82 -5.69
C THR A 109 -2.89 -9.25 -5.35
N ASN A 110 -2.72 -10.20 -6.26
CA ASN A 110 -3.06 -11.61 -6.01
C ASN A 110 -2.17 -12.25 -4.93
N LEU A 111 -0.94 -11.78 -4.75
CA LEU A 111 -0.09 -12.25 -3.63
C LEU A 111 -0.63 -11.84 -2.26
N PHE A 112 -1.31 -10.70 -2.16
CA PHE A 112 -1.94 -10.23 -0.91
C PHE A 112 -3.33 -10.86 -0.63
N ARG A 113 -3.92 -11.56 -1.61
CA ARG A 113 -5.23 -12.22 -1.45
C ARG A 113 -5.15 -13.66 -0.95
N LYS A 114 -3.95 -14.21 -0.87
CA LYS A 114 -3.70 -15.56 -0.34
C LYS A 114 -3.60 -15.53 1.18
#